data_61ac888a0574d74ee8bc85dd6269f333
#
_entry.id   61ac888a0574d74ee8bc85dd6269f333
#
_cell.length_a   1.000
_cell.length_b   1.000
_cell.length_c   1.000
_cell.angle_alpha   90.00
_cell.angle_beta   90.00
_cell.angle_gamma   90.00
#
_symmetry.space_group_name_H-M   'P 1'
#
loop_
_entity.id
_entity.type
_entity.pdbx_description
1 polymer ?
#
loop_
_entity_poly.entity_id
_entity_poly.type
_entity_poly.pdbx_seq_one_letter_code
_entity_poly.pdbx_strand_id
1 'polypeptide(L)'
;ITYGSFRGFYRAIKEKFPQYDVGIIHFDAHLDVEDEYLNMPEVWHGNVFRKLIEDGYLDGGNLYTIGPRGVIYSQWFKYVQKKGINLYTSNQIKLKGIKNIINEIIEKNKNKKIKFYITFDIDCLDSSYIFGTGTPQCNGLTPYEADEALRTLKKLEVAGMDIVELNPKLDDSHSSFVTACELLYHFLALGYNGGEKD
;
A
#
# COMPACT_ATOMS: atom_id res chain seq x y z
N ILE A 1 -1.94 8.52 9.38
CA ILE A 1 -3.33 8.27 8.90
C ILE A 1 -3.59 6.78 8.86
N THR A 2 -2.87 6.00 8.06
CA THR A 2 -3.10 4.57 7.80
C THR A 2 -3.26 3.69 9.04
N TYR A 3 -2.47 3.93 10.11
CA TYR A 3 -2.61 3.17 11.35
C TYR A 3 -4.03 3.28 11.94
N GLY A 4 -4.62 4.47 11.97
CA GLY A 4 -5.97 4.70 12.47
C GLY A 4 -7.05 4.16 11.55
N SER A 5 -6.94 4.44 10.25
CA SER A 5 -7.91 4.01 9.22
C SER A 5 -7.98 2.48 9.14
N PHE A 6 -6.83 1.82 9.11
CA PHE A 6 -6.79 0.36 9.05
C PHE A 6 -7.32 -0.31 10.32
N ARG A 7 -7.08 0.25 11.50
CA ARG A 7 -7.70 -0.26 12.74
C ARG A 7 -9.22 -0.17 12.70
N GLY A 8 -9.75 0.94 12.16
CA GLY A 8 -11.20 1.08 11.92
C GLY A 8 -11.72 0.03 10.94
N PHE A 9 -11.02 -0.14 9.83
CA PHE A 9 -11.32 -1.17 8.83
C PHE A 9 -11.29 -2.59 9.44
N TYR A 10 -10.23 -2.94 10.17
CA TYR A 10 -10.10 -4.23 10.86
C TYR A 10 -11.31 -4.52 11.74
N ARG A 11 -11.69 -3.56 12.60
CA ARG A 11 -12.84 -3.71 13.50
C ARG A 11 -14.14 -3.92 12.73
N ALA A 12 -14.38 -3.12 11.70
CA ALA A 12 -15.57 -3.23 10.87
C ALA A 12 -15.67 -4.59 10.15
N ILE A 13 -14.54 -5.10 9.62
CA ILE A 13 -14.51 -6.41 8.98
C ILE A 13 -14.73 -7.53 10.00
N LYS A 14 -14.07 -7.50 11.14
CA LYS A 14 -14.23 -8.55 12.17
C LYS A 14 -15.64 -8.57 12.78
N GLU A 15 -16.31 -7.42 12.86
CA GLU A 15 -17.70 -7.32 13.31
C GLU A 15 -18.69 -7.86 12.27
N LYS A 16 -18.57 -7.43 10.99
CA LYS A 16 -19.55 -7.74 9.95
C LYS A 16 -19.26 -9.05 9.22
N PHE A 17 -18.01 -9.43 9.12
CA PHE A 17 -17.52 -10.58 8.36
C PHE A 17 -16.48 -11.36 9.16
N PRO A 18 -16.83 -11.95 10.33
CA PRO A 18 -15.85 -12.57 11.25
C PRO A 18 -15.07 -13.74 10.62
N GLN A 19 -15.60 -14.33 9.55
CA GLN A 19 -14.96 -15.42 8.80
C GLN A 19 -13.86 -14.94 7.85
N TYR A 20 -13.69 -13.62 7.67
CA TYR A 20 -12.64 -13.05 6.85
C TYR A 20 -11.44 -12.60 7.68
N ASP A 21 -10.27 -12.83 7.16
CA ASP A 21 -9.07 -12.12 7.57
C ASP A 21 -8.98 -10.76 6.89
N VAL A 22 -8.00 -9.96 7.31
CA VAL A 22 -7.68 -8.68 6.68
C VAL A 22 -6.27 -8.72 6.12
N GLY A 23 -6.06 -7.97 5.04
CA GLY A 23 -4.75 -7.79 4.43
C GLY A 23 -4.55 -6.36 3.97
N ILE A 24 -3.30 -5.99 3.72
CA ILE A 24 -2.92 -4.69 3.18
C ILE A 24 -2.16 -4.88 1.88
N ILE A 25 -2.54 -4.12 0.86
CA ILE A 25 -1.72 -3.84 -0.32
C ILE A 25 -1.14 -2.44 -0.13
N HIS A 26 0.15 -2.39 0.13
CA HIS A 26 0.89 -1.18 0.45
C HIS A 26 1.76 -0.77 -0.74
N PHE A 27 1.46 0.36 -1.36
CA PHE A 27 2.28 1.00 -2.37
C PHE A 27 3.11 2.09 -1.73
N ASP A 28 4.44 2.03 -1.84
CA ASP A 28 5.33 2.97 -1.16
C ASP A 28 6.77 2.85 -1.70
N ALA A 29 7.54 3.92 -1.64
CA ALA A 29 8.98 3.87 -1.80
C ALA A 29 9.69 3.25 -0.59
N HIS A 30 9.03 3.20 0.57
CA HIS A 30 9.57 2.84 1.86
C HIS A 30 8.96 1.53 2.38
N LEU A 31 9.46 1.05 3.50
CA LEU A 31 8.94 -0.18 4.15
C LEU A 31 7.96 0.11 5.28
N ASP A 32 8.08 1.25 5.91
CA ASP A 32 7.31 1.69 7.08
C ASP A 32 7.26 0.65 8.23
N VAL A 33 8.39 -0.01 8.43
CA VAL A 33 8.60 -1.01 9.50
C VAL A 33 9.79 -0.65 10.38
N GLU A 34 10.12 0.63 10.48
CA GLU A 34 11.25 1.12 11.25
C GLU A 34 11.13 0.81 12.74
N ASP A 35 12.25 0.86 13.44
CA ASP A 35 12.29 0.70 14.88
C ASP A 35 11.72 1.94 15.59
N GLU A 36 11.42 1.82 16.88
CA GLU A 36 11.12 2.97 17.72
C GLU A 36 12.39 3.79 17.93
N TYR A 37 12.30 5.10 17.72
CA TYR A 37 13.37 6.04 17.98
C TYR A 37 13.08 6.90 19.19
N LEU A 38 14.12 7.20 19.94
CA LEU A 38 14.03 8.13 21.08
C LEU A 38 13.47 9.48 20.60
N ASN A 39 12.43 9.99 21.28
CA ASN A 39 11.75 11.24 20.96
C ASN A 39 10.80 11.21 19.72
N MET A 40 10.55 10.05 19.11
CA MET A 40 9.47 9.92 18.13
C MET A 40 8.19 9.44 18.83
N PRO A 41 7.00 9.80 18.30
CA PRO A 41 5.75 9.20 18.76
C PRO A 41 5.80 7.68 18.65
N GLU A 42 5.05 6.99 19.52
CA GLU A 42 4.93 5.52 19.45
C GLU A 42 4.54 5.02 18.06
N VAL A 43 3.63 5.75 17.40
CA VAL A 43 3.25 5.53 15.99
C VAL A 43 3.62 6.77 15.19
N TRP A 44 4.45 6.59 14.18
CA TRP A 44 4.86 7.63 13.23
C TRP A 44 4.92 7.05 11.81
N HIS A 45 5.13 7.88 10.78
CA HIS A 45 5.02 7.45 9.38
C HIS A 45 5.92 6.25 9.04
N GLY A 46 7.15 6.22 9.53
CA GLY A 46 8.11 5.14 9.21
C GLY A 46 7.89 3.81 9.94
N ASN A 47 6.95 3.69 10.90
CA ASN A 47 6.75 2.43 11.66
C ASN A 47 5.31 1.87 11.63
N VAL A 48 4.47 2.41 10.77
CA VAL A 48 3.04 2.10 10.72
C VAL A 48 2.76 0.61 10.68
N PHE A 49 3.42 -0.13 9.79
CA PHE A 49 3.13 -1.56 9.62
C PHE A 49 3.76 -2.41 10.71
N ARG A 50 4.92 -1.99 11.27
CA ARG A 50 5.45 -2.63 12.45
C ARG A 50 4.42 -2.59 13.59
N LYS A 51 3.87 -1.42 13.88
CA LYS A 51 2.90 -1.26 14.97
C LYS A 51 1.59 -2.00 14.71
N LEU A 52 1.06 -1.99 13.48
CA LEU A 52 -0.13 -2.78 13.14
C LEU A 52 0.07 -4.28 13.36
N ILE A 53 1.28 -4.79 13.07
CA ILE A 53 1.61 -6.21 13.27
C ILE A 53 1.82 -6.51 14.76
N GLU A 54 2.55 -5.67 15.48
CA GLU A 54 2.87 -5.87 16.90
C GLU A 54 1.62 -5.74 17.79
N ASP A 55 0.70 -4.85 17.43
CA ASP A 55 -0.58 -4.67 18.11
C ASP A 55 -1.65 -5.73 17.72
N GLY A 56 -1.31 -6.67 16.82
CA GLY A 56 -2.18 -7.78 16.44
C GLY A 56 -3.32 -7.43 15.49
N TYR A 57 -3.28 -6.27 14.80
CA TYR A 57 -4.27 -5.88 13.80
C TYR A 57 -3.98 -6.46 12.42
N LEU A 58 -2.73 -6.84 12.13
CA LEU A 58 -2.29 -7.31 10.83
C LEU A 58 -1.35 -8.51 10.99
N ASP A 59 -1.61 -9.57 10.24
CA ASP A 59 -0.61 -10.63 10.03
C ASP A 59 0.40 -10.17 8.97
N GLY A 60 1.70 -10.29 9.24
CA GLY A 60 2.74 -9.91 8.29
C GLY A 60 2.64 -10.64 6.96
N GLY A 61 2.19 -11.91 6.97
CA GLY A 61 1.94 -12.69 5.76
C GLY A 61 0.81 -12.15 4.86
N ASN A 62 -0.04 -11.26 5.40
CA ASN A 62 -1.11 -10.58 4.69
C ASN A 62 -0.76 -9.12 4.33
N LEU A 63 0.48 -8.69 4.57
CA LEU A 63 1.03 -7.41 4.09
C LEU A 63 1.82 -7.64 2.81
N TYR A 64 1.47 -6.90 1.77
CA TYR A 64 2.09 -6.90 0.45
C TYR A 64 2.63 -5.51 0.15
N THR A 65 3.94 -5.31 0.33
CA THR A 65 4.62 -4.02 0.12
C THR A 65 5.20 -3.96 -1.28
N ILE A 66 4.82 -2.97 -2.07
CA ILE A 66 5.07 -2.83 -3.51
C ILE A 66 5.76 -1.49 -3.77
N GLY A 67 6.96 -1.53 -4.33
CA GLY A 67 7.70 -0.34 -4.75
C GLY A 67 8.91 0.07 -3.92
N PRO A 68 9.23 -0.56 -2.76
CA PRO A 68 10.34 -0.11 -1.94
C PRO A 68 11.66 -0.07 -2.70
N ARG A 69 12.40 1.01 -2.45
CA ARG A 69 13.68 1.31 -3.09
C ARG A 69 14.53 2.24 -2.21
N GLY A 70 15.62 2.74 -2.74
CA GLY A 70 16.53 3.60 -1.97
C GLY A 70 17.31 2.82 -0.90
N VAL A 71 17.58 3.45 0.23
CA VAL A 71 18.35 2.86 1.32
C VAL A 71 17.43 2.08 2.25
N ILE A 72 17.63 0.77 2.31
CA ILE A 72 16.93 -0.12 3.24
C ILE A 72 17.96 -0.66 4.23
N TYR A 73 17.80 -0.35 5.52
CA TYR A 73 18.70 -0.84 6.55
C TYR A 73 18.48 -2.34 6.80
N SER A 74 19.56 -3.05 7.09
CA SER A 74 19.56 -4.52 7.27
C SER A 74 18.62 -4.97 8.38
N GLN A 75 18.41 -4.19 9.44
CA GLN A 75 17.49 -4.50 10.54
C GLN A 75 16.02 -4.50 10.08
N TRP A 76 15.63 -3.57 9.20
CA TRP A 76 14.27 -3.52 8.65
C TRP A 76 14.01 -4.70 7.72
N PHE A 77 15.00 -5.03 6.89
CA PHE A 77 14.90 -6.22 6.03
C PHE A 77 14.78 -7.52 6.84
N LYS A 78 15.54 -7.66 7.93
CA LYS A 78 15.40 -8.79 8.87
C LYS A 78 14.00 -8.86 9.49
N TYR A 79 13.42 -7.70 9.83
CA TYR A 79 12.05 -7.64 10.35
C TYR A 79 11.04 -8.12 9.30
N VAL A 80 11.15 -7.64 8.06
CA VAL A 80 10.33 -8.07 6.92
C VAL A 80 10.36 -9.59 6.78
N GLN A 81 11.55 -10.18 6.78
CA GLN A 81 11.72 -11.63 6.69
C GLN A 81 11.12 -12.37 7.89
N LYS A 82 11.40 -11.90 9.11
CA LYS A 82 10.90 -12.51 10.36
C LYS A 82 9.38 -12.53 10.45
N LYS A 83 8.71 -11.48 9.94
CA LYS A 83 7.25 -11.35 9.96
C LYS A 83 6.56 -11.93 8.73
N GLY A 84 7.32 -12.42 7.75
CA GLY A 84 6.78 -13.01 6.53
C GLY A 84 6.11 -12.00 5.59
N ILE A 85 6.50 -10.71 5.67
CA ILE A 85 5.96 -9.64 4.82
C ILE A 85 6.33 -9.92 3.37
N ASN A 86 5.34 -9.82 2.47
CA ASN A 86 5.55 -10.02 1.04
C ASN A 86 6.11 -8.73 0.43
N LEU A 87 7.37 -8.78 -0.01
CA LEU A 87 8.08 -7.61 -0.51
C LEU A 87 8.30 -7.71 -2.02
N TYR A 88 7.87 -6.68 -2.75
CA TYR A 88 8.06 -6.51 -4.19
C TYR A 88 8.76 -5.17 -4.45
N THR A 89 10.08 -5.19 -4.57
CA THR A 89 10.89 -3.99 -4.76
C THR A 89 10.64 -3.36 -6.13
N SER A 90 10.93 -2.06 -6.26
CA SER A 90 10.87 -1.36 -7.55
C SER A 90 11.67 -2.08 -8.65
N ASN A 91 12.85 -2.60 -8.32
CA ASN A 91 13.66 -3.36 -9.28
C ASN A 91 12.95 -4.65 -9.78
N GLN A 92 12.28 -5.37 -8.89
CA GLN A 92 11.49 -6.55 -9.29
C GLN A 92 10.32 -6.16 -10.20
N ILE A 93 9.69 -5.01 -9.93
CA ILE A 93 8.60 -4.49 -10.77
C ILE A 93 9.11 -4.12 -12.16
N LYS A 94 10.26 -3.43 -12.26
CA LYS A 94 10.87 -3.10 -13.56
C LYS A 94 11.23 -4.33 -14.39
N LEU A 95 11.65 -5.42 -13.74
CA LEU A 95 12.02 -6.66 -14.42
C LEU A 95 10.81 -7.52 -14.84
N LYS A 96 9.76 -7.58 -14.01
CA LYS A 96 8.62 -8.47 -14.21
C LYS A 96 7.39 -7.78 -14.82
N GLY A 97 7.28 -6.45 -14.63
CA GLY A 97 6.08 -5.68 -14.89
C GLY A 97 5.09 -5.70 -13.73
N ILE A 98 4.47 -4.56 -13.46
CA ILE A 98 3.54 -4.39 -12.31
C ILE A 98 2.36 -5.35 -12.37
N LYS A 99 1.78 -5.55 -13.55
CA LYS A 99 0.65 -6.46 -13.74
C LYS A 99 0.96 -7.90 -13.34
N ASN A 100 2.16 -8.38 -13.65
CA ASN A 100 2.58 -9.72 -13.25
C ASN A 100 2.76 -9.84 -11.75
N ILE A 101 3.32 -8.81 -11.09
CA ILE A 101 3.43 -8.74 -9.63
C ILE A 101 2.03 -8.80 -8.98
N ILE A 102 1.08 -8.01 -9.48
CA ILE A 102 -0.29 -8.02 -8.94
C ILE A 102 -0.96 -9.38 -9.17
N ASN A 103 -0.77 -10.00 -10.33
CA ASN A 103 -1.30 -11.35 -10.59
C ASN A 103 -0.67 -12.41 -9.65
N GLU A 104 0.62 -12.31 -9.30
CA GLU A 104 1.23 -13.18 -8.29
C GLU A 104 0.52 -13.03 -6.92
N ILE A 105 0.19 -11.80 -6.53
CA ILE A 105 -0.55 -11.53 -5.28
C ILE A 105 -1.95 -12.13 -5.34
N ILE A 106 -2.66 -11.97 -6.46
CA ILE A 106 -4.00 -12.53 -6.67
C ILE A 106 -3.95 -14.06 -6.54
N GLU A 107 -3.02 -14.73 -7.23
CA GLU A 107 -2.89 -16.18 -7.17
C GLU A 107 -2.57 -16.70 -5.77
N LYS A 108 -1.73 -16.01 -5.00
CA LYS A 108 -1.45 -16.35 -3.59
C LYS A 108 -2.69 -16.29 -2.69
N ASN A 109 -3.70 -15.53 -3.07
CA ASN A 109 -4.87 -15.25 -2.22
C ASN A 109 -6.19 -15.81 -2.77
N LYS A 110 -6.23 -16.41 -3.96
CA LYS A 110 -7.46 -16.86 -4.64
C LYS A 110 -8.34 -17.82 -3.82
N ASN A 111 -7.75 -18.58 -2.88
CA ASN A 111 -8.47 -19.54 -2.04
C ASN A 111 -8.60 -19.06 -0.58
N LYS A 112 -8.23 -17.83 -0.28
CA LYS A 112 -8.29 -17.26 1.06
C LYS A 112 -9.47 -16.30 1.19
N LYS A 113 -10.09 -16.28 2.35
CA LYS A 113 -11.11 -15.29 2.70
C LYS A 113 -10.44 -14.08 3.34
N ILE A 114 -9.97 -13.14 2.52
CA ILE A 114 -9.29 -11.92 2.99
C ILE A 114 -9.98 -10.70 2.38
N LYS A 115 -10.32 -9.72 3.22
CA LYS A 115 -10.70 -8.37 2.79
C LYS A 115 -9.45 -7.50 2.78
N PHE A 116 -9.16 -6.89 1.64
CA PHE A 116 -7.97 -6.05 1.48
C PHE A 116 -8.28 -4.58 1.67
N TYR A 117 -7.31 -3.91 2.28
CA TYR A 117 -7.20 -2.46 2.34
C TYR A 117 -6.02 -2.03 1.47
N ILE A 118 -6.20 -1.05 0.59
CA ILE A 118 -5.10 -0.43 -0.14
C ILE A 118 -4.63 0.80 0.64
N THR A 119 -3.36 0.89 0.94
CA THR A 119 -2.74 2.14 1.35
C THR A 119 -1.73 2.55 0.28
N PHE A 120 -1.95 3.73 -0.26
CA PHE A 120 -1.19 4.25 -1.37
C PHE A 120 -0.42 5.48 -0.93
N ASP A 121 0.86 5.28 -0.57
CA ASP A 121 1.77 6.39 -0.42
C ASP A 121 2.07 6.97 -1.80
N ILE A 122 1.87 8.28 -1.96
CA ILE A 122 2.04 8.92 -3.26
C ILE A 122 3.49 8.87 -3.75
N ASP A 123 4.46 8.72 -2.85
CA ASP A 123 5.87 8.62 -3.18
C ASP A 123 6.29 7.26 -3.76
N CYS A 124 5.37 6.26 -3.82
CA CYS A 124 5.62 5.06 -4.61
C CYS A 124 5.81 5.40 -6.09
N LEU A 125 5.23 6.49 -6.55
CA LEU A 125 5.45 7.02 -7.89
C LEU A 125 6.86 7.63 -7.98
N ASP A 126 7.41 7.65 -9.19
CA ASP A 126 8.73 8.22 -9.43
C ASP A 126 8.73 9.74 -9.17
N SER A 127 9.80 10.23 -8.57
CA SER A 127 9.99 11.65 -8.25
C SER A 127 9.95 12.59 -9.46
N SER A 128 10.02 12.05 -10.67
CA SER A 128 9.82 12.83 -11.91
C SER A 128 8.35 13.12 -12.21
N TYR A 129 7.41 12.44 -11.56
CA TYR A 129 5.98 12.67 -11.71
C TYR A 129 5.36 13.34 -10.48
N ILE A 130 5.91 13.09 -9.28
CA ILE A 130 5.34 13.55 -8.01
C ILE A 130 6.33 14.46 -7.29
N PHE A 131 5.97 15.74 -7.18
CA PHE A 131 6.73 16.76 -6.47
C PHE A 131 6.14 17.08 -5.10
N GLY A 132 4.85 16.78 -4.91
CA GLY A 132 4.08 17.08 -3.71
C GLY A 132 4.13 15.98 -2.65
N THR A 133 5.34 15.56 -2.26
CA THR A 133 5.54 14.60 -1.16
C THR A 133 6.80 14.94 -0.36
N GLY A 134 6.87 14.43 0.88
CA GLY A 134 7.96 14.75 1.81
C GLY A 134 9.26 13.99 1.56
N THR A 135 9.17 12.75 1.08
CA THR A 135 10.31 11.80 0.95
C THR A 135 10.40 11.18 -0.45
N PRO A 136 10.47 12.01 -1.52
CA PRO A 136 10.47 11.50 -2.89
C PRO A 136 11.69 10.64 -3.19
N GLN A 137 11.49 9.56 -3.94
CA GLN A 137 12.53 8.65 -4.40
C GLN A 137 12.47 8.48 -5.92
N CYS A 138 13.62 8.42 -6.58
CA CYS A 138 13.69 8.09 -8.01
C CYS A 138 13.51 6.58 -8.26
N ASN A 139 13.32 6.20 -9.53
CA ASN A 139 13.06 4.82 -9.97
C ASN A 139 11.77 4.21 -9.40
N GLY A 140 10.75 5.04 -9.20
CA GLY A 140 9.41 4.64 -8.78
C GLY A 140 8.54 4.11 -9.92
N LEU A 141 7.25 3.94 -9.60
CA LEU A 141 6.22 3.62 -10.59
C LEU A 141 5.90 4.85 -11.43
N THR A 142 5.52 4.63 -12.67
CA THR A 142 4.83 5.64 -13.47
C THR A 142 3.35 5.71 -13.04
N PRO A 143 2.65 6.83 -13.29
CA PRO A 143 1.19 6.91 -13.08
C PRO A 143 0.42 5.81 -13.83
N TYR A 144 0.87 5.45 -15.04
CA TYR A 144 0.29 4.37 -15.83
C TYR A 144 0.43 2.99 -15.14
N GLU A 145 1.61 2.67 -14.58
CA GLU A 145 1.82 1.42 -13.85
C GLU A 145 0.96 1.36 -12.57
N ALA A 146 0.79 2.50 -11.88
CA ALA A 146 -0.09 2.58 -10.71
C ALA A 146 -1.56 2.34 -11.09
N ASP A 147 -2.05 2.95 -12.15
CA ASP A 147 -3.39 2.70 -12.68
C ASP A 147 -3.58 1.23 -13.09
N GLU A 148 -2.62 0.65 -13.82
CA GLU A 148 -2.66 -0.77 -14.21
C GLU A 148 -2.71 -1.69 -12.98
N ALA A 149 -1.95 -1.36 -11.92
CA ALA A 149 -1.98 -2.10 -10.67
C ALA A 149 -3.37 -2.06 -10.03
N LEU A 150 -3.95 -0.85 -9.85
CA LEU A 150 -5.27 -0.67 -9.26
C LEU A 150 -6.34 -1.42 -10.06
N ARG A 151 -6.37 -1.29 -11.39
CA ARG A 151 -7.31 -2.01 -12.26
C ARG A 151 -7.18 -3.52 -12.14
N THR A 152 -5.96 -4.03 -11.97
CA THR A 152 -5.72 -5.48 -11.85
C THR A 152 -6.17 -6.00 -10.49
N LEU A 153 -6.02 -5.19 -9.42
CA LEU A 153 -6.43 -5.51 -8.05
C LEU A 153 -7.94 -5.71 -7.86
N LYS A 154 -8.78 -5.28 -8.82
CA LYS A 154 -10.24 -5.54 -8.79
C LYS A 154 -10.62 -7.03 -8.65
N LYS A 155 -9.69 -7.93 -8.96
CA LYS A 155 -9.88 -9.38 -8.80
C LYS A 155 -9.75 -9.85 -7.35
N LEU A 156 -9.30 -8.99 -6.43
CA LEU A 156 -9.29 -9.22 -4.98
C LEU A 156 -10.49 -8.54 -4.34
N GLU A 157 -10.85 -9.02 -3.15
CA GLU A 157 -11.89 -8.37 -2.34
C GLU A 157 -11.34 -7.13 -1.63
N VAL A 158 -11.11 -6.05 -2.39
CA VAL A 158 -10.68 -4.77 -1.84
C VAL A 158 -11.90 -4.02 -1.32
N ALA A 159 -11.85 -3.57 -0.06
CA ALA A 159 -12.99 -2.95 0.62
C ALA A 159 -12.65 -1.61 1.30
N GLY A 160 -11.45 -1.09 1.13
CA GLY A 160 -11.05 0.22 1.62
C GLY A 160 -9.74 0.69 1.00
N MET A 161 -9.53 2.02 1.02
CA MET A 161 -8.31 2.65 0.54
C MET A 161 -8.04 3.94 1.29
N ASP A 162 -6.77 4.28 1.46
CA ASP A 162 -6.30 5.65 1.67
C ASP A 162 -5.18 6.02 0.68
N ILE A 163 -5.00 7.33 0.49
CA ILE A 163 -3.84 7.91 -0.18
C ILE A 163 -3.16 8.82 0.84
N VAL A 164 -1.87 8.61 1.05
CA VAL A 164 -1.10 9.29 2.10
C VAL A 164 0.12 10.01 1.53
N GLU A 165 0.78 10.80 2.38
CA GLU A 165 2.00 11.57 2.11
C GLU A 165 1.88 12.60 0.97
N LEU A 166 0.68 12.90 0.49
CA LEU A 166 0.45 14.00 -0.43
C LEU A 166 0.53 15.34 0.32
N ASN A 167 1.46 16.19 -0.09
CA ASN A 167 1.62 17.54 0.42
C ASN A 167 1.51 18.57 -0.72
N PRO A 168 0.32 19.11 -0.98
CA PRO A 168 0.09 20.05 -2.08
C PRO A 168 0.93 21.34 -1.99
N LYS A 169 1.44 21.68 -0.81
CA LYS A 169 2.27 22.89 -0.61
C LYS A 169 3.69 22.74 -1.20
N LEU A 170 4.10 21.53 -1.52
CA LEU A 170 5.40 21.25 -2.14
C LEU A 170 5.32 21.19 -3.67
N ASP A 171 4.13 21.32 -4.26
CA ASP A 171 3.91 21.21 -5.70
C ASP A 171 3.04 22.33 -6.24
N ASP A 172 3.68 23.42 -6.67
CA ASP A 172 3.03 24.60 -7.27
C ASP A 172 2.34 24.27 -8.61
N SER A 173 2.72 23.15 -9.27
CA SER A 173 2.08 22.71 -10.51
C SER A 173 0.73 22.04 -10.30
N HIS A 174 0.41 21.63 -9.09
CA HIS A 174 -0.74 20.81 -8.72
C HIS A 174 -0.77 19.41 -9.37
N SER A 175 0.28 19.00 -10.09
CA SER A 175 0.33 17.73 -10.81
C SER A 175 0.17 16.53 -9.86
N SER A 176 0.83 16.56 -8.72
CA SER A 176 0.73 15.50 -7.70
C SER A 176 -0.69 15.35 -7.17
N PHE A 177 -1.39 16.47 -6.96
CA PHE A 177 -2.78 16.46 -6.51
C PHE A 177 -3.72 15.86 -7.57
N VAL A 178 -3.57 16.28 -8.84
CA VAL A 178 -4.38 15.74 -9.94
C VAL A 178 -4.16 14.22 -10.07
N THR A 179 -2.91 13.78 -10.04
CA THR A 179 -2.58 12.35 -10.09
C THR A 179 -3.22 11.56 -8.94
N ALA A 180 -3.15 12.09 -7.71
CA ALA A 180 -3.80 11.44 -6.56
C ALA A 180 -5.32 11.36 -6.73
N CYS A 181 -5.96 12.42 -7.25
CA CYS A 181 -7.39 12.41 -7.55
C CYS A 181 -7.75 11.36 -8.60
N GLU A 182 -6.98 11.23 -9.68
CA GLU A 182 -7.22 10.23 -10.72
C GLU A 182 -7.11 8.80 -10.17
N LEU A 183 -6.08 8.51 -9.37
CA LEU A 183 -5.93 7.21 -8.72
C LEU A 183 -7.12 6.89 -7.80
N LEU A 184 -7.61 7.88 -7.05
CA LEU A 184 -8.80 7.74 -6.22
C LEU A 184 -10.06 7.48 -7.06
N TYR A 185 -10.25 8.19 -8.17
CA TYR A 185 -11.36 7.94 -9.10
C TYR A 185 -11.31 6.53 -9.68
N HIS A 186 -10.14 6.06 -10.07
CA HIS A 186 -9.98 4.70 -10.58
C HIS A 186 -10.34 3.66 -9.50
N PHE A 187 -9.90 3.86 -8.26
CA PHE A 187 -10.28 3.00 -7.15
C PHE A 187 -11.81 2.99 -6.92
N LEU A 188 -12.44 4.15 -6.87
CA LEU A 188 -13.89 4.27 -6.68
C LEU A 188 -14.66 3.61 -7.84
N ALA A 189 -14.19 3.77 -9.08
CA ALA A 189 -14.78 3.12 -10.26
C ALA A 189 -14.68 1.59 -10.19
N LEU A 190 -13.66 1.02 -9.54
CA LEU A 190 -13.55 -0.43 -9.34
C LEU A 190 -14.65 -0.98 -8.42
N GLY A 191 -15.05 -0.18 -7.41
CA GLY A 191 -16.15 -0.54 -6.49
C GLY A 191 -17.53 -0.35 -7.09
N TYR A 192 -17.67 0.44 -8.16
CA TYR A 192 -18.97 0.80 -8.74
C TYR A 192 -19.51 -0.23 -9.76
N ASN A 193 -18.74 -1.24 -10.13
CA ASN A 193 -19.25 -2.40 -10.89
C ASN A 193 -20.16 -3.31 -10.01
N GLY A 194 -20.83 -2.71 -9.05
CA GLY A 194 -21.85 -3.34 -8.22
C GLY A 194 -23.14 -3.46 -9.01
N GLY A 195 -23.38 -4.62 -9.58
CA GLY A 195 -24.74 -4.95 -10.03
C GLY A 195 -24.90 -5.77 -11.29
N GLU A 196 -23.89 -5.98 -12.09
CA GLU A 196 -23.96 -7.01 -13.11
C GLU A 196 -23.40 -8.32 -12.53
N LYS A 197 -24.30 -9.07 -11.91
CA LYS A 197 -24.13 -10.51 -11.71
C LYS A 197 -24.45 -11.15 -13.05
N ASP A 198 -23.42 -11.55 -13.78
CA ASP A 198 -23.55 -12.59 -14.79
C ASP A 198 -23.76 -13.96 -14.11
#